data_13bdadb82f61fd782ae5be3d1d3a91b6
#
_entry.id   13bdadb82f61fd782ae5be3d1d3a91b6
#
_cell.length_a   1.000
_cell.length_b   1.000
_cell.length_c   1.000
_cell.angle_alpha   90.00
_cell.angle_beta   90.00
_cell.angle_gamma   90.00
#
_symmetry.space_group_name_H-M   'P 1'
#
loop_
_entity.id
_entity.type
_entity.pdbx_description
1 polymer ?
#
loop_
_entity_poly.entity_id
_entity_poly.type
_entity_poly.pdbx_seq_one_letter_code
_entity_poly.pdbx_strand_id
1 'polypeptide(L)'
;PYSVVLFDEIEKAHEDVWNILLQILEDGIVTDSQGRRVDFKNTIIVMTSNVGARNITSADKPLGFDGRETEADEKARFDRIKQAVMEELRRTFKPEFLNRIDEIIVFRQLTEEDIRHIAQRMLEITGKRMAQQDITLLADDDAVTALAKDGFDPQYGARPLRRAIQNEVEDAVAELMLEGKLQSGDTARICLRDGKVTIEKAASPAKEEQSKDATV
;
A
#
# COMPACT_ATOMS: atom_id res chain seq x y z
N PRO A 1 -10.71 17.49 21.15
CA PRO A 1 -9.46 16.92 20.65
C PRO A 1 -9.50 16.86 19.13
N TYR A 2 -8.37 17.06 18.51
CA TYR A 2 -8.23 16.92 17.06
C TYR A 2 -8.29 15.44 16.67
N SER A 3 -9.09 15.09 15.66
CA SER A 3 -9.29 13.71 15.22
C SER A 3 -9.30 13.62 13.70
N VAL A 4 -8.92 12.46 13.19
CA VAL A 4 -9.12 12.11 11.78
C VAL A 4 -10.12 10.97 11.72
N VAL A 5 -11.17 11.14 10.94
CA VAL A 5 -12.22 10.12 10.75
C VAL A 5 -12.19 9.68 9.30
N LEU A 6 -12.03 8.37 9.10
CA LEU A 6 -12.02 7.74 7.78
C LEU A 6 -13.34 7.03 7.52
N PHE A 7 -13.98 7.36 6.42
CA PHE A 7 -15.11 6.63 5.86
C PHE A 7 -14.63 5.90 4.61
N ASP A 8 -14.50 4.58 4.72
CA ASP A 8 -14.01 3.74 3.64
C ASP A 8 -15.15 3.25 2.76
N GLU A 9 -14.95 3.24 1.44
CA GLU A 9 -15.92 2.79 0.42
C GLU A 9 -17.29 3.49 0.54
N ILE A 10 -17.29 4.83 0.57
CA ILE A 10 -18.47 5.65 0.82
C ILE A 10 -19.60 5.42 -0.21
N GLU A 11 -19.28 4.97 -1.42
CA GLU A 11 -20.27 4.64 -2.46
C GLU A 11 -21.15 3.45 -2.08
N LYS A 12 -20.73 2.63 -1.14
CA LYS A 12 -21.52 1.47 -0.63
C LYS A 12 -22.43 1.84 0.53
N ALA A 13 -22.32 3.06 1.04
CA ALA A 13 -23.13 3.51 2.15
C ALA A 13 -24.58 3.80 1.70
N HIS A 14 -25.51 3.63 2.65
CA HIS A 14 -26.91 4.04 2.44
C HIS A 14 -27.02 5.57 2.32
N GLU A 15 -28.02 6.08 1.62
CA GLU A 15 -28.25 7.53 1.43
C GLU A 15 -28.35 8.31 2.75
N ASP A 16 -28.86 7.69 3.80
CA ASP A 16 -28.95 8.34 5.12
C ASP A 16 -27.58 8.66 5.70
N VAL A 17 -26.57 7.85 5.40
CA VAL A 17 -25.16 8.13 5.81
C VAL A 17 -24.64 9.36 5.08
N TRP A 18 -24.94 9.50 3.80
CA TRP A 18 -24.55 10.70 3.03
C TRP A 18 -25.23 11.96 3.56
N ASN A 19 -26.48 11.87 3.99
CA ASN A 19 -27.19 13.00 4.60
C ASN A 19 -26.57 13.39 5.96
N ILE A 20 -26.13 12.42 6.76
CA ILE A 20 -25.39 12.67 8.01
C ILE A 20 -24.03 13.32 7.71
N LEU A 21 -23.31 12.82 6.70
CA LEU A 21 -22.05 13.42 6.29
C LEU A 21 -22.22 14.85 5.78
N LEU A 22 -23.27 15.14 5.03
CA LEU A 22 -23.61 16.52 4.63
C LEU A 22 -23.75 17.42 5.85
N GLN A 23 -24.47 16.98 6.86
CA GLN A 23 -24.63 17.75 8.11
C GLN A 23 -23.28 17.97 8.81
N ILE A 24 -22.40 16.96 8.84
CA ILE A 24 -21.05 17.11 9.39
C ILE A 24 -20.24 18.15 8.61
N LEU A 25 -20.27 18.05 7.27
CA LEU A 25 -19.49 18.94 6.38
C LEU A 25 -20.00 20.37 6.37
N GLU A 26 -21.32 20.59 6.59
CA GLU A 26 -21.93 21.93 6.62
C GLU A 26 -21.82 22.59 8.00
N ASP A 27 -22.32 21.90 9.02
CA ASP A 27 -22.50 22.47 10.36
C ASP A 27 -21.34 22.15 11.30
N GLY A 28 -20.56 21.12 10.97
CA GLY A 28 -19.53 20.57 11.88
C GLY A 28 -20.12 19.90 13.13
N ILE A 29 -21.42 19.58 13.14
CA ILE A 29 -22.13 19.03 14.29
C ILE A 29 -23.15 18.00 13.82
N VAL A 30 -23.25 16.88 14.55
CA VAL A 30 -24.32 15.89 14.37
C VAL A 30 -25.08 15.70 15.65
N THR A 31 -26.38 15.48 15.57
CA THR A 31 -27.21 15.12 16.72
C THR A 31 -27.48 13.61 16.66
N ASP A 32 -27.11 12.91 17.73
CA ASP A 32 -27.35 11.47 17.83
C ASP A 32 -28.83 11.13 18.10
N SER A 33 -29.17 9.84 18.07
CA SER A 33 -30.54 9.36 18.32
C SER A 33 -31.07 9.69 19.74
N GLN A 34 -30.19 10.10 20.65
CA GLN A 34 -30.55 10.50 22.03
C GLN A 34 -30.63 12.03 22.19
N GLY A 35 -30.52 12.79 21.09
CA GLY A 35 -30.57 14.24 21.12
C GLY A 35 -29.25 14.92 21.54
N ARG A 36 -28.16 14.19 21.70
CA ARG A 36 -26.85 14.75 22.07
C ARG A 36 -26.14 15.28 20.82
N ARG A 37 -25.56 16.47 20.96
CA ARG A 37 -24.74 17.08 19.90
C ARG A 37 -23.31 16.58 19.98
N VAL A 38 -22.80 16.09 18.84
CA VAL A 38 -21.41 15.65 18.65
C VAL A 38 -20.73 16.67 17.74
N ASP A 39 -19.63 17.25 18.20
CA ASP A 39 -18.88 18.31 17.50
C ASP A 39 -17.75 17.71 16.66
N PHE A 40 -17.76 17.99 15.36
CA PHE A 40 -16.77 17.60 14.36
C PHE A 40 -15.92 18.77 13.84
N LYS A 41 -16.04 19.99 14.39
CA LYS A 41 -15.34 21.18 13.88
C LYS A 41 -13.81 21.07 13.86
N ASN A 42 -13.26 20.27 14.78
CA ASN A 42 -11.83 20.00 14.89
C ASN A 42 -11.46 18.63 14.32
N THR A 43 -12.18 18.15 13.31
CA THR A 43 -12.01 16.81 12.74
C THR A 43 -11.67 16.94 11.26
N ILE A 44 -10.69 16.17 10.81
CA ILE A 44 -10.44 15.95 9.38
C ILE A 44 -11.27 14.75 8.94
N ILE A 45 -12.13 14.94 7.97
CA ILE A 45 -12.92 13.88 7.35
C ILE A 45 -12.21 13.40 6.10
N VAL A 46 -11.86 12.13 6.07
CA VAL A 46 -11.29 11.46 4.90
C VAL A 46 -12.30 10.43 4.40
N MET A 47 -12.57 10.45 3.10
CA MET A 47 -13.47 9.49 2.47
C MET A 47 -12.74 8.78 1.34
N THR A 48 -12.88 7.46 1.23
CA THR A 48 -12.38 6.70 0.08
C THR A 48 -13.54 6.21 -0.78
N SER A 49 -13.30 6.06 -2.07
CA SER A 49 -14.28 5.50 -3.01
C SER A 49 -13.59 4.77 -4.15
N ASN A 50 -14.23 3.71 -4.64
CA ASN A 50 -13.83 2.96 -5.83
C ASN A 50 -14.64 3.38 -7.07
N VAL A 51 -15.40 4.46 -7.00
CA VAL A 51 -16.15 4.99 -8.14
C VAL A 51 -15.19 5.36 -9.26
N GLY A 52 -15.47 4.91 -10.48
CA GLY A 52 -14.64 5.15 -11.65
C GLY A 52 -13.42 4.22 -11.79
N ALA A 53 -13.19 3.27 -10.88
CA ALA A 53 -12.06 2.34 -10.94
C ALA A 53 -11.99 1.56 -12.27
N ARG A 54 -13.15 1.23 -12.88
CA ARG A 54 -13.22 0.59 -14.19
C ARG A 54 -12.67 1.46 -15.31
N ASN A 55 -12.82 2.78 -15.21
CA ASN A 55 -12.31 3.73 -16.20
C ASN A 55 -10.77 3.81 -16.11
N ILE A 56 -10.21 3.59 -14.93
CA ILE A 56 -8.76 3.56 -14.72
C ILE A 56 -8.17 2.30 -15.36
N THR A 57 -8.77 1.13 -15.14
CA THR A 57 -8.26 -0.15 -15.66
C THR A 57 -8.51 -0.36 -17.16
N SER A 58 -9.58 0.22 -17.73
CA SER A 58 -9.89 0.08 -19.16
C SER A 58 -9.10 1.02 -20.07
N ALA A 59 -8.55 2.10 -19.52
CA ALA A 59 -7.71 3.05 -20.26
C ALA A 59 -6.31 2.50 -20.60
N ASP A 60 -5.93 1.35 -20.01
CA ASP A 60 -4.61 0.73 -20.18
C ASP A 60 -4.48 -0.22 -21.38
N LYS A 61 -5.46 -0.27 -22.29
CA LYS A 61 -5.24 -0.94 -23.57
C LYS A 61 -4.53 0.04 -24.51
N PRO A 62 -3.23 -0.12 -24.73
CA PRO A 62 -2.55 0.68 -25.75
C PRO A 62 -3.21 0.37 -27.10
N LEU A 63 -3.85 1.34 -27.70
CA LEU A 63 -4.15 1.33 -29.12
C LEU A 63 -2.81 1.42 -29.84
N GLY A 64 -2.25 0.23 -30.14
CA GLY A 64 -1.07 -0.05 -30.91
C GLY A 64 -0.36 1.14 -31.51
N PHE A 65 0.72 1.57 -30.88
CA PHE A 65 1.90 2.14 -31.53
C PHE A 65 3.10 1.87 -30.63
N ASP A 66 4.08 1.16 -31.17
CA ASP A 66 5.43 1.00 -30.62
C ASP A 66 6.12 2.38 -30.54
N GLY A 67 5.92 3.09 -29.46
CA GLY A 67 6.57 4.35 -29.20
C GLY A 67 6.81 4.48 -27.70
N ARG A 68 8.01 4.86 -27.30
CA ARG A 68 8.32 5.21 -25.92
C ARG A 68 7.34 6.28 -25.48
N GLU A 69 6.44 5.94 -24.54
CA GLU A 69 5.54 6.92 -23.90
C GLU A 69 6.41 8.02 -23.28
N THR A 70 6.08 9.27 -23.58
CA THR A 70 6.73 10.42 -22.95
C THR A 70 5.99 10.78 -21.68
N GLU A 71 6.65 11.46 -20.73
CA GLU A 71 6.01 11.99 -19.53
C GLU A 71 4.78 12.86 -19.86
N ALA A 72 4.79 13.54 -21.00
CA ALA A 72 3.67 14.34 -21.48
C ALA A 72 2.47 13.47 -21.86
N ASP A 73 2.71 12.29 -22.43
CA ASP A 73 1.65 11.34 -22.82
C ASP A 73 1.01 10.69 -21.59
N GLU A 74 1.83 10.34 -20.61
CA GLU A 74 1.35 9.82 -19.31
C GLU A 74 0.47 10.84 -18.58
N LYS A 75 0.90 12.10 -18.55
CA LYS A 75 0.14 13.18 -17.92
C LYS A 75 -1.19 13.41 -18.64
N ALA A 76 -1.18 13.47 -19.97
CA ALA A 76 -2.40 13.63 -20.77
C ALA A 76 -3.37 12.46 -20.61
N ARG A 77 -2.83 11.22 -20.43
CA ARG A 77 -3.61 10.03 -20.12
C ARG A 77 -4.24 10.13 -18.75
N PHE A 78 -3.47 10.52 -17.75
CA PHE A 78 -3.96 10.69 -16.39
C PHE A 78 -5.05 11.76 -16.30
N ASP A 79 -4.91 12.89 -16.99
CA ASP A 79 -5.91 13.96 -17.00
C ASP A 79 -7.24 13.48 -17.62
N ARG A 80 -7.21 12.67 -18.68
CA ARG A 80 -8.40 12.03 -19.26
C ARG A 80 -9.07 11.06 -18.29
N ILE A 81 -8.29 10.24 -17.61
CA ILE A 81 -8.80 9.32 -16.58
C ILE A 81 -9.45 10.11 -15.45
N LYS A 82 -8.79 11.17 -14.97
CA LYS A 82 -9.31 12.04 -13.93
C LYS A 82 -10.66 12.66 -14.32
N GLN A 83 -10.80 13.13 -15.56
CA GLN A 83 -12.09 13.65 -16.06
C GLN A 83 -13.18 12.58 -16.05
N ALA A 84 -12.89 11.38 -16.56
CA ALA A 84 -13.86 10.28 -16.57
C ALA A 84 -14.29 9.86 -15.17
N VAL A 85 -13.34 9.80 -14.21
CA VAL A 85 -13.64 9.54 -12.80
C VAL A 85 -14.51 10.64 -12.20
N MET A 86 -14.22 11.92 -12.49
CA MET A 86 -15.02 13.04 -12.00
C MET A 86 -16.45 13.04 -12.57
N GLU A 87 -16.65 12.61 -13.81
CA GLU A 87 -17.98 12.42 -14.38
C GLU A 87 -18.76 11.31 -13.68
N GLU A 88 -18.10 10.19 -13.37
CA GLU A 88 -18.73 9.09 -12.66
C GLU A 88 -19.08 9.45 -11.21
N LEU A 89 -18.22 10.20 -10.52
CA LEU A 89 -18.52 10.77 -9.21
C LEU A 89 -19.77 11.65 -9.23
N ARG A 90 -19.93 12.52 -10.25
CA ARG A 90 -21.12 13.37 -10.41
C ARG A 90 -22.40 12.60 -10.69
N ARG A 91 -22.29 11.37 -11.23
CA ARG A 91 -23.44 10.49 -11.44
C ARG A 91 -23.80 9.73 -10.16
N THR A 92 -22.80 9.38 -9.34
CA THR A 92 -22.98 8.58 -8.13
C THR A 92 -23.42 9.41 -6.93
N PHE A 93 -22.83 10.59 -6.77
CA PHE A 93 -23.08 11.46 -5.61
C PHE A 93 -23.84 12.73 -6.01
N LYS A 94 -24.70 13.18 -5.11
CA LYS A 94 -25.45 14.44 -5.32
C LYS A 94 -24.48 15.62 -5.43
N PRO A 95 -24.77 16.62 -6.29
CA PRO A 95 -23.90 17.78 -6.45
C PRO A 95 -23.66 18.55 -5.14
N GLU A 96 -24.67 18.63 -4.27
CA GLU A 96 -24.56 19.27 -2.96
C GLU A 96 -23.49 18.62 -2.08
N PHE A 97 -23.38 17.28 -2.14
CA PHE A 97 -22.37 16.53 -1.39
C PHE A 97 -20.95 16.79 -1.94
N LEU A 98 -20.79 16.71 -3.27
CA LEU A 98 -19.49 16.96 -3.90
C LEU A 98 -18.99 18.39 -3.71
N ASN A 99 -19.89 19.38 -3.64
CA ASN A 99 -19.54 20.77 -3.42
C ASN A 99 -19.06 21.08 -1.98
N ARG A 100 -19.24 20.16 -1.04
CA ARG A 100 -18.77 20.30 0.35
C ARG A 100 -17.44 19.61 0.60
N ILE A 101 -16.91 18.91 -0.40
CA ILE A 101 -15.60 18.28 -0.33
C ILE A 101 -14.55 19.31 -0.75
N ASP A 102 -13.60 19.58 0.13
CA ASP A 102 -12.54 20.57 -0.12
C ASP A 102 -11.60 20.11 -1.23
N GLU A 103 -11.26 18.83 -1.28
CA GLU A 103 -10.31 18.28 -2.24
C GLU A 103 -10.68 16.84 -2.65
N ILE A 104 -10.62 16.56 -3.95
CA ILE A 104 -10.79 15.23 -4.53
C ILE A 104 -9.48 14.80 -5.17
N ILE A 105 -8.88 13.77 -4.60
CA ILE A 105 -7.61 13.19 -5.05
C ILE A 105 -7.92 11.91 -5.83
N VAL A 106 -7.53 11.87 -7.11
CA VAL A 106 -7.61 10.67 -7.94
C VAL A 106 -6.24 10.01 -7.95
N PHE A 107 -6.16 8.76 -7.49
CA PHE A 107 -4.94 7.98 -7.53
C PHE A 107 -4.74 7.35 -8.91
N ARG A 108 -3.51 7.38 -9.41
CA ARG A 108 -3.12 6.63 -10.61
C ARG A 108 -2.94 5.15 -10.30
N GLN A 109 -2.91 4.33 -11.32
CA GLN A 109 -2.46 2.95 -11.16
C GLN A 109 -1.02 2.89 -10.69
N LEU A 110 -0.71 1.84 -9.94
CA LEU A 110 0.66 1.57 -9.49
C LEU A 110 1.50 1.08 -10.67
N THR A 111 2.67 1.66 -10.85
CA THR A 111 3.69 1.16 -11.75
C THR A 111 4.46 -0.01 -11.13
N GLU A 112 5.21 -0.76 -11.93
CA GLU A 112 6.09 -1.83 -11.42
C GLU A 112 7.10 -1.28 -10.39
N GLU A 113 7.60 -0.07 -10.59
CA GLU A 113 8.50 0.61 -9.67
C GLU A 113 7.80 0.94 -8.33
N ASP A 114 6.57 1.44 -8.38
CA ASP A 114 5.79 1.69 -7.17
C ASP A 114 5.58 0.40 -6.37
N ILE A 115 5.28 -0.71 -7.05
CA ILE A 115 5.05 -2.00 -6.40
C ILE A 115 6.33 -2.52 -5.77
N ARG A 116 7.48 -2.37 -6.45
CA ARG A 116 8.78 -2.71 -5.89
C ARG A 116 9.08 -1.89 -4.62
N HIS A 117 8.82 -0.59 -4.63
CA HIS A 117 8.96 0.26 -3.44
C HIS A 117 8.03 -0.16 -2.31
N ILE A 118 6.78 -0.53 -2.63
CA ILE A 118 5.83 -1.05 -1.64
C ILE A 118 6.34 -2.35 -1.04
N ALA A 119 6.84 -3.29 -1.87
CA ALA A 119 7.42 -4.54 -1.42
C ALA A 119 8.59 -4.30 -0.46
N GLN A 120 9.53 -3.43 -0.82
CA GLN A 120 10.67 -3.06 0.00
C GLN A 120 10.23 -2.52 1.36
N ARG A 121 9.27 -1.59 1.36
CA ARG A 121 8.75 -1.00 2.60
C ARG A 121 8.03 -2.01 3.49
N MET A 122 7.30 -2.96 2.89
CA MET A 122 6.67 -4.05 3.63
C MET A 122 7.70 -5.01 4.24
N LEU A 123 8.77 -5.34 3.50
CA LEU A 123 9.89 -6.12 4.02
C LEU A 123 10.62 -5.41 5.16
N GLU A 124 10.81 -4.10 5.10
CA GLU A 124 11.37 -3.32 6.21
C GLU A 124 10.49 -3.42 7.48
N ILE A 125 9.16 -3.34 7.32
CA ILE A 125 8.23 -3.48 8.46
C ILE A 125 8.31 -4.91 9.03
N THR A 126 8.36 -5.92 8.17
CA THR A 126 8.54 -7.32 8.58
C THR A 126 9.89 -7.53 9.27
N GLY A 127 10.96 -6.93 8.74
CA GLY A 127 12.29 -6.96 9.36
C GLY A 127 12.30 -6.34 10.77
N LYS A 128 11.60 -5.22 10.96
CA LYS A 128 11.46 -4.61 12.30
C LYS A 128 10.73 -5.52 13.30
N ARG A 129 9.74 -6.31 12.84
CA ARG A 129 9.06 -7.29 13.70
C ARG A 129 9.97 -8.48 14.03
N MET A 130 10.73 -8.97 13.05
CA MET A 130 11.70 -10.07 13.26
C MET A 130 12.86 -9.65 14.15
N ALA A 131 13.28 -8.38 14.10
CA ALA A 131 14.30 -7.85 14.99
C ALA A 131 13.88 -7.89 16.48
N GLN A 132 12.58 -7.92 16.79
CA GLN A 132 12.11 -8.14 18.17
C GLN A 132 12.37 -9.57 18.66
N GLN A 133 12.65 -10.49 17.74
CA GLN A 133 13.05 -11.88 18.02
C GLN A 133 14.55 -12.10 17.77
N ASP A 134 15.32 -11.00 17.72
CA ASP A 134 16.76 -10.99 17.42
C ASP A 134 17.14 -11.59 16.06
N ILE A 135 16.22 -11.58 15.08
CA ILE A 135 16.50 -11.99 13.70
C ILE A 135 16.65 -10.74 12.83
N THR A 136 17.81 -10.62 12.18
CA THR A 136 18.02 -9.57 11.17
C THR A 136 17.56 -10.07 9.80
N LEU A 137 16.72 -9.30 9.11
CA LEU A 137 16.24 -9.62 7.77
C LEU A 137 16.99 -8.78 6.74
N LEU A 138 17.58 -9.41 5.73
CA LEU A 138 18.18 -8.77 4.56
C LEU A 138 17.49 -9.28 3.31
N ALA A 139 17.29 -8.43 2.32
CA ALA A 139 16.67 -8.82 1.05
C ALA A 139 17.54 -8.38 -0.12
N ASP A 140 17.77 -9.30 -1.05
CA ASP A 140 18.44 -9.01 -2.31
C ASP A 140 17.46 -8.32 -3.28
N ASP A 141 17.94 -7.41 -4.08
CA ASP A 141 17.14 -6.61 -5.03
C ASP A 141 16.33 -7.48 -6.02
N ASP A 142 16.91 -8.59 -6.46
CA ASP A 142 16.25 -9.55 -7.36
C ASP A 142 15.10 -10.27 -6.66
N ALA A 143 15.25 -10.61 -5.38
CA ALA A 143 14.20 -11.22 -4.59
C ALA A 143 13.05 -10.24 -4.31
N VAL A 144 13.37 -8.97 -4.01
CA VAL A 144 12.36 -7.91 -3.87
C VAL A 144 11.56 -7.73 -5.16
N THR A 145 12.25 -7.76 -6.32
CA THR A 145 11.62 -7.63 -7.64
C THR A 145 10.71 -8.82 -7.94
N ALA A 146 11.14 -10.04 -7.60
CA ALA A 146 10.32 -11.24 -7.76
C ALA A 146 9.06 -11.19 -6.88
N LEU A 147 9.21 -10.89 -5.58
CA LEU A 147 8.09 -10.71 -4.66
C LEU A 147 7.09 -9.64 -5.15
N ALA A 148 7.61 -8.51 -5.65
CA ALA A 148 6.80 -7.44 -6.19
C ALA A 148 5.97 -7.92 -7.39
N LYS A 149 6.58 -8.70 -8.30
CA LYS A 149 5.92 -9.24 -9.49
C LYS A 149 4.86 -10.28 -9.13
N ASP A 150 5.17 -11.21 -8.22
CA ASP A 150 4.26 -12.28 -7.81
C ASP A 150 3.13 -11.76 -6.91
N GLY A 151 3.39 -10.69 -6.17
CA GLY A 151 2.41 -10.03 -5.30
C GLY A 151 1.57 -8.96 -5.98
N PHE A 152 1.71 -8.73 -7.27
CA PHE A 152 0.91 -7.76 -8.02
C PHE A 152 -0.23 -8.41 -8.78
N ASP A 153 -1.41 -7.82 -8.68
CA ASP A 153 -2.58 -8.17 -9.47
C ASP A 153 -3.19 -6.91 -10.09
N PRO A 154 -3.45 -6.86 -11.41
CA PRO A 154 -4.01 -5.69 -12.08
C PRO A 154 -5.35 -5.23 -11.49
N GLN A 155 -6.14 -6.15 -10.93
CA GLN A 155 -7.47 -5.86 -10.36
C GLN A 155 -7.39 -5.49 -8.87
N TYR A 156 -6.50 -6.17 -8.12
CA TYR A 156 -6.38 -6.01 -6.66
C TYR A 156 -5.17 -5.17 -6.24
N GLY A 157 -4.35 -4.71 -7.21
CA GLY A 157 -3.16 -3.90 -6.98
C GLY A 157 -2.10 -4.63 -6.15
N ALA A 158 -1.57 -3.96 -5.13
CA ALA A 158 -0.56 -4.52 -4.23
C ALA A 158 -1.14 -5.29 -3.02
N ARG A 159 -2.47 -5.51 -2.95
CA ARG A 159 -3.08 -6.27 -1.83
C ARG A 159 -2.56 -7.71 -1.70
N PRO A 160 -2.36 -8.47 -2.80
CA PRO A 160 -1.80 -9.82 -2.72
C PRO A 160 -0.35 -9.86 -2.22
N LEU A 161 0.42 -8.77 -2.40
CA LEU A 161 1.82 -8.68 -1.98
C LEU A 161 2.01 -8.96 -0.47
N ARG A 162 1.05 -8.53 0.35
CA ARG A 162 1.11 -8.82 1.79
C ARG A 162 1.08 -10.32 2.07
N ARG A 163 0.24 -11.06 1.34
CA ARG A 163 0.14 -12.53 1.47
C ARG A 163 1.39 -13.20 0.93
N ALA A 164 1.93 -12.72 -0.19
CA ALA A 164 3.18 -13.23 -0.75
C ALA A 164 4.32 -13.09 0.27
N ILE A 165 4.52 -11.90 0.84
CA ILE A 165 5.54 -11.69 1.88
C ILE A 165 5.29 -12.56 3.12
N GLN A 166 4.05 -12.71 3.55
CA GLN A 166 3.74 -13.57 4.68
C GLN A 166 4.12 -15.03 4.39
N ASN A 167 3.66 -15.58 3.28
CA ASN A 167 3.87 -17.00 2.95
C ASN A 167 5.33 -17.29 2.57
N GLU A 168 5.97 -16.43 1.79
CA GLU A 168 7.30 -16.70 1.23
C GLU A 168 8.44 -16.26 2.15
N VAL A 169 8.17 -15.30 3.06
CA VAL A 169 9.20 -14.77 3.96
C VAL A 169 8.91 -15.11 5.42
N GLU A 170 7.75 -14.69 5.94
CA GLU A 170 7.47 -14.85 7.38
C GLU A 170 7.35 -16.33 7.77
N ASP A 171 6.58 -17.10 6.99
CA ASP A 171 6.39 -18.53 7.25
C ASP A 171 7.69 -19.32 7.03
N ALA A 172 8.46 -18.99 5.98
CA ALA A 172 9.75 -19.64 5.71
C ALA A 172 10.79 -19.36 6.81
N VAL A 173 10.86 -18.12 7.33
CA VAL A 173 11.72 -17.80 8.48
C VAL A 173 11.28 -18.59 9.71
N ALA A 174 9.98 -18.65 9.98
CA ALA A 174 9.44 -19.39 11.11
C ALA A 174 9.77 -20.89 11.02
N GLU A 175 9.67 -21.49 9.83
CA GLU A 175 10.03 -22.87 9.57
C GLU A 175 11.52 -23.12 9.84
N LEU A 176 12.42 -22.28 9.33
CA LEU A 176 13.86 -22.37 9.59
C LEU A 176 14.22 -22.23 11.08
N MET A 177 13.46 -21.41 11.82
CA MET A 177 13.63 -21.28 13.27
C MET A 177 13.18 -22.56 13.99
N LEU A 178 12.04 -23.14 13.60
CA LEU A 178 11.53 -24.39 14.18
C LEU A 178 12.46 -25.57 13.92
N GLU A 179 13.08 -25.62 12.75
CA GLU A 179 14.08 -26.62 12.38
C GLU A 179 15.45 -26.40 13.05
N GLY A 180 15.63 -25.30 13.77
CA GLY A 180 16.89 -24.93 14.41
C GLY A 180 17.99 -24.45 13.45
N LYS A 181 17.66 -24.25 12.17
CA LYS A 181 18.59 -23.74 11.15
C LYS A 181 18.86 -22.25 11.31
N LEU A 182 17.89 -21.51 11.84
CA LEU A 182 17.98 -20.10 12.18
C LEU A 182 17.77 -19.91 13.69
N GLN A 183 18.65 -19.16 14.34
CA GLN A 183 18.62 -18.94 15.79
C GLN A 183 18.63 -17.44 16.10
N SER A 184 18.27 -17.08 17.33
CA SER A 184 18.37 -15.69 17.82
C SER A 184 19.79 -15.15 17.61
N GLY A 185 19.91 -13.97 17.05
CA GLY A 185 21.16 -13.34 16.66
C GLY A 185 21.60 -13.60 15.21
N ASP A 186 20.89 -14.47 14.48
CA ASP A 186 21.22 -14.77 13.09
C ASP A 186 20.63 -13.75 12.11
N THR A 187 21.20 -13.75 10.90
CA THR A 187 20.69 -12.95 9.78
C THR A 187 20.03 -13.87 8.75
N ALA A 188 18.74 -13.63 8.48
CA ALA A 188 17.99 -14.28 7.41
C ALA A 188 18.12 -13.43 6.14
N ARG A 189 18.59 -14.01 5.05
CA ARG A 189 18.73 -13.38 3.75
C ARG A 189 17.67 -13.91 2.79
N ILE A 190 16.88 -13.01 2.23
CA ILE A 190 15.92 -13.30 1.18
C ILE A 190 16.67 -13.22 -0.15
N CYS A 191 16.75 -14.33 -0.87
CA CYS A 191 17.42 -14.42 -2.16
C CYS A 191 16.54 -15.11 -3.21
N LEU A 192 16.88 -14.96 -4.48
CA LEU A 192 16.23 -15.63 -5.59
C LEU A 192 17.04 -16.83 -6.02
N ARG A 193 16.47 -18.05 -5.95
CA ARG A 193 17.08 -19.30 -6.40
C ARG A 193 16.15 -20.01 -7.38
N ASP A 194 16.63 -20.32 -8.55
CA ASP A 194 15.86 -21.01 -9.59
C ASP A 194 14.49 -20.36 -9.90
N GLY A 195 14.44 -19.01 -9.83
CA GLY A 195 13.23 -18.24 -10.05
C GLY A 195 12.24 -18.24 -8.88
N LYS A 196 12.63 -18.78 -7.71
CA LYS A 196 11.81 -18.77 -6.49
C LYS A 196 12.49 -17.98 -5.38
N VAL A 197 11.67 -17.30 -4.60
CA VAL A 197 12.13 -16.62 -3.39
C VAL A 197 12.46 -17.69 -2.33
N THR A 198 13.64 -17.59 -1.76
CA THR A 198 14.12 -18.52 -0.73
C THR A 198 14.79 -17.75 0.39
N ILE A 199 14.77 -18.32 1.59
CA ILE A 199 15.41 -17.75 2.77
C ILE A 199 16.63 -18.60 3.11
N GLU A 200 17.78 -17.95 3.24
CA GLU A 200 19.03 -18.57 3.64
C GLU A 200 19.58 -17.88 4.90
N LYS A 201 20.26 -18.63 5.75
CA LYS A 201 21.05 -18.02 6.82
C LYS A 201 22.25 -17.32 6.20
N ALA A 202 22.30 -15.99 6.32
CA ALA A 202 23.49 -15.25 5.90
C ALA A 202 24.66 -15.60 6.83
N ALA A 203 25.85 -15.78 6.27
CA ALA A 203 27.06 -15.86 7.07
C ALA A 203 27.12 -14.58 7.92
N SER A 204 27.17 -14.72 9.24
CA SER A 204 27.33 -13.58 10.16
C SER A 204 28.54 -12.78 9.67
N PRO A 205 28.47 -11.44 9.59
CA PRO A 205 29.67 -10.63 9.42
C PRO A 205 30.50 -10.82 10.69
N ALA A 206 31.22 -11.95 10.73
CA ALA A 206 32.04 -12.34 11.86
C ALA A 206 33.30 -11.49 11.88
N LYS A 207 33.49 -10.76 13.00
CA LYS A 207 34.79 -10.64 13.69
C LYS A 207 36.05 -10.80 12.79
N GLU A 208 36.21 -9.96 11.80
CA GLU A 208 37.49 -9.83 11.07
C GLU A 208 38.29 -8.59 11.47
N GLU A 209 38.13 -8.07 12.67
CA GLU A 209 38.95 -6.96 13.16
C GLU A 209 39.40 -7.15 14.61
N GLN A 210 40.00 -8.29 14.95
CA GLN A 210 40.84 -8.38 16.18
C GLN A 210 41.92 -9.45 16.06
N SER A 211 42.67 -9.47 14.98
CA SER A 211 43.91 -10.30 14.97
C SER A 211 45.05 -9.72 14.14
N LYS A 212 45.22 -8.41 14.17
CA LYS A 212 46.43 -7.76 13.64
C LYS A 212 46.94 -6.68 14.59
N ASP A 213 47.21 -7.00 15.84
CA ASP A 213 48.08 -6.22 16.70
C ASP A 213 48.52 -7.06 17.91
N ALA A 214 49.26 -8.12 17.62
CA ALA A 214 50.05 -8.77 18.65
C ALA A 214 51.26 -9.46 17.98
N THR A 215 52.16 -8.66 17.43
CA THR A 215 53.57 -9.05 17.28
C THR A 215 54.42 -7.77 16.99
N VAL A 216 54.94 -7.20 18.03
CA VAL A 216 56.34 -6.74 18.19
C VAL A 216 56.58 -6.55 19.68
#